data_9113b452656a2247357d62066bfb2fd2
#
_entry.id   9113b452656a2247357d62066bfb2fd2
#
_cell.length_a   1.000
_cell.length_b   1.000
_cell.length_c   1.000
_cell.angle_alpha   90.00
_cell.angle_beta   90.00
_cell.angle_gamma   90.00
#
_symmetry.space_group_name_H-M   'P 1'
#
loop_
_entity.id
_entity.type
_entity.pdbx_description
1 polymer ?
#
loop_
_entity_poly.entity_id
_entity_poly.type
_entity_poly.pdbx_seq_one_letter_code
_entity_poly.pdbx_strand_id
1 'polypeptide(L)'
;MNVVDSSGWLEYFADGPNAAVFAKPIEATRSLLVPALSLFEVFKRVSQQRSEDDALRAIAVMEQGRVVDLDRATALEAARLSIQHGIAMADSVMLATAYRHRATLWTQDSDLEGVQGARYFAKR
;
A
#
# COMPACT_ATOMS: atom_id res chain seq x y z
N MET A 1 -2.59 -4.53 12.99
CA MET A 1 -2.06 -4.85 11.64
C MET A 1 -2.22 -3.64 10.74
N ASN A 2 -1.27 -3.42 9.86
CA ASN A 2 -1.24 -2.28 8.97
C ASN A 2 -0.93 -2.70 7.54
N VAL A 3 -1.57 -2.03 6.59
CA VAL A 3 -1.24 -2.08 5.17
C VAL A 3 -0.87 -0.66 4.77
N VAL A 4 0.23 -0.49 4.04
CA VAL A 4 0.61 0.80 3.47
C VAL A 4 0.35 0.73 1.98
N ASP A 5 -0.45 1.67 1.47
CA ASP A 5 -0.74 1.70 0.06
C ASP A 5 0.52 2.17 -0.71
N SER A 6 0.55 1.93 -2.02
CA SER A 6 1.72 2.22 -2.84
C SER A 6 2.16 3.69 -2.78
N SER A 7 1.20 4.62 -2.63
CA SER A 7 1.52 6.05 -2.46
C SER A 7 2.36 6.31 -1.22
N GLY A 8 2.07 5.59 -0.13
CA GLY A 8 2.83 5.71 1.11
C GLY A 8 4.22 5.10 1.00
N TRP A 9 4.34 3.94 0.35
CA TRP A 9 5.64 3.32 0.11
C TRP A 9 6.55 4.23 -0.73
N LEU A 10 6.00 4.80 -1.80
CA LEU A 10 6.78 5.68 -2.68
C LEU A 10 7.20 6.96 -1.96
N GLU A 11 6.33 7.51 -1.13
CA GLU A 11 6.66 8.67 -0.29
C GLU A 11 7.79 8.36 0.68
N TYR A 12 7.73 7.19 1.31
CA TYR A 12 8.77 6.73 2.24
C TYR A 12 10.12 6.59 1.54
N PHE A 13 10.17 5.92 0.39
CA PHE A 13 11.42 5.71 -0.34
C PHE A 13 11.97 7.01 -0.94
N ALA A 14 11.11 7.96 -1.27
CA ALA A 14 11.53 9.26 -1.78
C ALA A 14 11.94 10.24 -0.68
N ASP A 15 11.81 9.85 0.59
CA ASP A 15 12.03 10.72 1.74
C ASP A 15 11.22 12.02 1.63
N GLY A 16 9.98 11.89 1.18
CA GLY A 16 9.09 13.02 0.98
C GLY A 16 8.56 13.60 2.28
N PRO A 17 7.75 14.68 2.22
CA PRO A 17 7.26 15.37 3.41
C PRO A 17 6.47 14.49 4.38
N ASN A 18 5.78 13.45 3.90
CA ASN A 18 5.03 12.51 4.74
C ASN A 18 5.81 11.22 5.06
N ALA A 19 7.08 11.12 4.70
CA ALA A 19 7.86 9.90 4.91
C ALA A 19 7.85 9.45 6.38
N ALA A 20 7.96 10.38 7.31
CA ALA A 20 7.95 10.07 8.74
C ALA A 20 6.61 9.47 9.20
N VAL A 21 5.51 9.87 8.57
CA VAL A 21 4.18 9.31 8.86
C VAL A 21 4.14 7.84 8.47
N PHE A 22 4.56 7.52 7.26
CA PHE A 22 4.52 6.15 6.74
C PHE A 22 5.61 5.25 7.34
N ALA A 23 6.70 5.84 7.85
CA ALA A 23 7.72 5.08 8.57
C ALA A 23 7.14 4.32 9.76
N LYS A 24 6.13 4.86 10.41
CA LYS A 24 5.52 4.22 11.59
C LYS A 24 5.02 2.80 11.30
N PRO A 25 4.08 2.61 10.35
CA PRO A 25 3.64 1.24 10.03
C PRO A 25 4.70 0.44 9.28
N ILE A 26 5.51 1.06 8.43
CA ILE A 26 6.53 0.36 7.64
C ILE A 26 7.58 -0.27 8.54
N GLU A 27 8.05 0.44 9.56
CA GLU A 27 9.10 -0.04 10.44
C GLU A 27 8.59 -0.97 11.54
N ALA A 28 7.28 -1.02 11.75
CA ALA A 28 6.64 -2.00 12.62
C ALA A 28 6.40 -3.30 11.86
N THR A 29 7.47 -3.97 11.45
CA THR A 29 7.43 -5.07 10.49
C THR A 29 6.60 -6.26 10.93
N ARG A 30 6.50 -6.52 12.23
CA ARG A 30 5.69 -7.62 12.76
C ARG A 30 4.19 -7.42 12.57
N SER A 31 3.77 -6.17 12.39
CA SER A 31 2.37 -5.80 12.19
C SER A 31 2.10 -5.29 10.80
N LEU A 32 3.04 -5.50 9.87
CA LEU A 32 2.97 -4.97 8.51
C LEU A 32 2.60 -6.08 7.53
N LEU A 33 1.51 -5.86 6.80
CA LEU A 33 1.10 -6.70 5.67
C LEU A 33 1.42 -5.96 4.38
N VAL A 34 1.96 -6.69 3.42
CA VAL A 34 2.38 -6.13 2.12
C VAL A 34 1.65 -6.87 1.01
N PRO A 35 0.59 -6.28 0.43
CA PRO A 35 -0.06 -6.91 -0.72
C PRO A 35 0.93 -7.08 -1.86
N ALA A 36 0.90 -8.24 -2.52
CA ALA A 36 1.81 -8.51 -3.64
C ALA A 36 1.70 -7.45 -4.74
N LEU A 37 0.50 -6.88 -4.94
CA LEU A 37 0.31 -5.80 -5.91
C LEU A 37 1.14 -4.56 -5.58
N SER A 38 1.41 -4.29 -4.30
CA SER A 38 2.29 -3.19 -3.90
C SER A 38 3.71 -3.40 -4.41
N LEU A 39 4.18 -4.66 -4.40
CA LEU A 39 5.51 -4.98 -4.95
C LEU A 39 5.59 -4.62 -6.43
N PHE A 40 4.54 -4.95 -7.20
CA PHE A 40 4.47 -4.61 -8.61
C PHE A 40 4.53 -3.10 -8.83
N GLU A 41 3.69 -2.36 -8.11
CA GLU A 41 3.58 -0.91 -8.31
C GLU A 41 4.86 -0.17 -7.91
N VAL A 42 5.43 -0.53 -6.78
CA VAL A 42 6.66 0.10 -6.29
C VAL A 42 7.85 -0.27 -7.19
N PHE A 43 7.99 -1.55 -7.53
CA PHE A 43 9.07 -1.98 -8.41
C PHE A 43 9.03 -1.25 -9.76
N LYS A 44 7.84 -1.19 -10.36
CA LYS A 44 7.65 -0.51 -11.63
C LYS A 44 8.03 0.96 -11.55
N ARG A 45 7.50 1.68 -10.55
CA ARG A 45 7.70 3.11 -10.43
C ARG A 45 9.15 3.46 -10.12
N VAL A 46 9.78 2.75 -9.19
CA VAL A 46 11.18 3.01 -8.84
C VAL A 46 12.11 2.67 -10.00
N SER A 47 11.84 1.58 -10.71
CA SER A 47 12.60 1.23 -11.92
C SER A 47 12.52 2.33 -12.98
N GLN A 48 11.33 2.91 -13.17
CA GLN A 48 11.13 3.97 -14.15
C GLN A 48 11.78 5.30 -13.74
N GLN A 49 11.75 5.62 -12.45
CA GLN A 49 12.25 6.92 -11.96
C GLN A 49 13.72 6.91 -11.59
N ARG A 50 14.26 5.75 -11.27
CA ARG A 50 15.65 5.59 -10.82
C ARG A 50 16.33 4.47 -11.59
N SER A 51 16.35 3.26 -11.00
CA SER A 51 16.98 2.10 -11.60
C SER A 51 16.35 0.82 -11.08
N GLU A 52 16.60 -0.29 -11.79
CA GLU A 52 16.17 -1.59 -11.31
C GLU A 52 16.88 -1.99 -10.01
N ASP A 53 18.15 -1.62 -9.85
CA ASP A 53 18.88 -1.90 -8.60
C ASP A 53 18.23 -1.20 -7.42
N ASP A 54 17.82 0.06 -7.57
CA ASP A 54 17.09 0.78 -6.52
C ASP A 54 15.74 0.13 -6.25
N ALA A 55 15.05 -0.33 -7.29
CA ALA A 55 13.78 -1.03 -7.14
C ALA A 55 13.95 -2.33 -6.36
N LEU A 56 14.98 -3.11 -6.64
CA LEU A 56 15.27 -4.35 -5.90
C LEU A 56 15.56 -4.07 -4.42
N ARG A 57 16.25 -2.99 -4.11
CA ARG A 57 16.49 -2.59 -2.72
C ARG A 57 15.17 -2.22 -2.03
N ALA A 58 14.29 -1.51 -2.73
CA ALA A 58 12.97 -1.18 -2.19
C ALA A 58 12.17 -2.45 -1.89
N ILE A 59 12.16 -3.41 -2.80
CA ILE A 59 11.47 -4.69 -2.59
C ILE A 59 12.02 -5.43 -1.38
N ALA A 60 13.34 -5.44 -1.19
CA ALA A 60 13.95 -6.08 -0.02
C ALA A 60 13.45 -5.48 1.29
N VAL A 61 13.25 -4.15 1.34
CA VAL A 61 12.67 -3.49 2.51
C VAL A 61 11.21 -3.91 2.70
N MET A 62 10.43 -3.93 1.64
CA MET A 62 9.01 -4.30 1.70
C MET A 62 8.82 -5.74 2.18
N GLU A 63 9.69 -6.65 1.77
CA GLU A 63 9.61 -8.06 2.14
C GLU A 63 9.97 -8.34 3.61
N GLN A 64 10.39 -7.34 4.36
CA GLN A 64 10.51 -7.46 5.82
C GLN A 64 9.15 -7.57 6.51
N GLY A 65 8.10 -7.06 5.89
CA GLY A 65 6.73 -7.33 6.32
C GLY A 65 6.26 -8.68 5.78
N ARG A 66 5.00 -9.01 6.06
CA ARG A 66 4.40 -10.24 5.54
C ARG A 66 3.75 -9.97 4.19
N VAL A 67 4.30 -10.54 3.13
CA VAL A 67 3.72 -10.45 1.79
C VAL A 67 2.46 -11.31 1.72
N VAL A 68 1.39 -10.74 1.18
CA VAL A 68 0.09 -11.39 1.04
C VAL A 68 -0.29 -11.43 -0.43
N ASP A 69 -0.53 -12.62 -0.95
CA ASP A 69 -0.92 -12.79 -2.35
C ASP A 69 -2.36 -12.33 -2.57
N LEU A 70 -2.65 -11.91 -3.78
CA LEU A 70 -4.01 -11.60 -4.21
C LEU A 70 -4.71 -12.92 -4.52
N ASP A 71 -5.54 -13.38 -3.60
CA ASP A 71 -6.32 -14.60 -3.80
C ASP A 71 -7.70 -14.29 -4.38
N ARG A 72 -8.44 -15.36 -4.69
CA ARG A 72 -9.77 -15.25 -5.30
C ARG A 72 -10.74 -14.45 -4.44
N ALA A 73 -10.77 -14.72 -3.14
CA ALA A 73 -11.70 -14.05 -2.22
C ALA A 73 -11.39 -12.55 -2.12
N THR A 74 -10.12 -12.19 -2.03
CA THR A 74 -9.69 -10.79 -1.98
C THR A 74 -10.02 -10.07 -3.29
N ALA A 75 -9.84 -10.73 -4.43
CA ALA A 75 -10.16 -10.14 -5.73
C ALA A 75 -11.64 -9.79 -5.87
N LEU A 76 -12.54 -10.70 -5.42
CA LEU A 76 -13.97 -10.45 -5.48
C LEU A 76 -14.41 -9.36 -4.50
N GLU A 77 -13.84 -9.34 -3.30
CA GLU A 77 -14.06 -8.26 -2.33
C GLU A 77 -13.61 -6.93 -2.89
N ALA A 78 -12.42 -6.89 -3.50
CA ALA A 78 -11.89 -5.68 -4.13
C ALA A 78 -12.82 -5.16 -5.22
N ALA A 79 -13.39 -6.06 -6.03
CA ALA A 79 -14.33 -5.67 -7.08
C ALA A 79 -15.57 -4.98 -6.50
N ARG A 80 -16.12 -5.52 -5.39
CA ARG A 80 -17.26 -4.90 -4.70
C ARG A 80 -16.91 -3.51 -4.17
N LEU A 81 -15.74 -3.37 -3.54
CA LEU A 81 -15.28 -2.10 -3.00
C LEU A 81 -15.03 -1.07 -4.10
N SER A 82 -14.51 -1.51 -5.24
CA SER A 82 -14.30 -0.65 -6.40
C SER A 82 -15.63 -0.08 -6.90
N ILE A 83 -16.66 -0.89 -6.98
CA ILE A 83 -18.00 -0.45 -7.39
C ILE A 83 -18.61 0.48 -6.34
N GLN A 84 -18.54 0.09 -5.08
CA GLN A 84 -19.14 0.83 -3.97
C GLN A 84 -18.55 2.23 -3.80
N HIS A 85 -17.23 2.36 -3.90
CA HIS A 85 -16.52 3.60 -3.63
C HIS A 85 -16.07 4.34 -4.88
N GLY A 86 -16.23 3.74 -6.07
CA GLY A 86 -15.76 4.34 -7.30
C GLY A 86 -14.23 4.48 -7.36
N ILE A 87 -13.50 3.55 -6.79
CA ILE A 87 -12.04 3.60 -6.71
C ILE A 87 -11.38 2.62 -7.68
N ALA A 88 -10.13 2.93 -8.05
CA ALA A 88 -9.36 2.15 -8.99
C ALA A 88 -9.02 0.76 -8.45
N MET A 89 -8.66 -0.15 -9.35
CA MET A 89 -8.33 -1.54 -9.00
C MET A 89 -7.28 -1.63 -7.90
N ALA A 90 -6.18 -0.91 -8.02
CA ALA A 90 -5.08 -0.99 -7.05
C ALA A 90 -5.55 -0.57 -5.65
N ASP A 91 -6.25 0.56 -5.54
CA ASP A 91 -6.78 1.04 -4.25
C ASP A 91 -7.76 0.04 -3.65
N SER A 92 -8.61 -0.55 -4.48
CA SER A 92 -9.60 -1.52 -4.00
C SER A 92 -8.95 -2.82 -3.51
N VAL A 93 -7.88 -3.27 -4.14
CA VAL A 93 -7.12 -4.44 -3.68
C VAL A 93 -6.45 -4.17 -2.34
N MET A 94 -5.86 -2.97 -2.17
CA MET A 94 -5.26 -2.58 -0.90
C MET A 94 -6.31 -2.55 0.22
N LEU A 95 -7.46 -1.95 -0.06
CA LEU A 95 -8.54 -1.85 0.91
C LEU A 95 -9.12 -3.22 1.27
N ALA A 96 -9.35 -4.08 0.28
CA ALA A 96 -9.84 -5.43 0.50
C ALA A 96 -8.87 -6.26 1.34
N THR A 97 -7.58 -6.14 1.07
CA THR A 97 -6.55 -6.82 1.86
C THR A 97 -6.60 -6.35 3.32
N ALA A 98 -6.72 -5.05 3.54
CA ALA A 98 -6.83 -4.50 4.89
C ALA A 98 -8.08 -5.05 5.59
N TYR A 99 -9.24 -5.06 4.94
CA TYR A 99 -10.48 -5.55 5.53
C TYR A 99 -10.38 -7.03 5.90
N ARG A 100 -9.85 -7.85 5.01
CA ARG A 100 -9.75 -9.28 5.24
C ARG A 100 -8.81 -9.65 6.38
N HIS A 101 -7.84 -8.80 6.69
CA HIS A 101 -6.88 -9.02 7.77
C HIS A 101 -7.14 -8.13 8.98
N ARG A 102 -8.26 -7.39 9.00
CA ARG A 102 -8.60 -6.43 10.07
C ARG A 102 -7.46 -5.45 10.32
N ALA A 103 -6.87 -4.99 9.23
CA ALA A 103 -5.75 -4.05 9.26
C ALA A 103 -6.23 -2.63 8.90
N THR A 104 -5.45 -1.64 9.28
CA THR A 104 -5.67 -0.26 8.86
C THR A 104 -4.88 -0.01 7.58
N LEU A 105 -5.51 0.61 6.59
CA LEU A 105 -4.83 1.03 5.35
C LEU A 105 -4.33 2.46 5.51
N TRP A 106 -3.02 2.63 5.43
CA TRP A 106 -2.37 3.95 5.49
C TRP A 106 -2.13 4.46 4.09
N THR A 107 -2.60 5.67 3.78
CA THR A 107 -2.58 6.21 2.42
C THR A 107 -2.46 7.73 2.40
N GLN A 108 -1.91 8.27 1.31
CA GLN A 108 -2.03 9.70 1.00
C GLN A 108 -2.76 9.91 -0.34
N ASP A 109 -3.45 8.89 -0.84
CA ASP A 109 -4.27 9.01 -2.04
C ASP A 109 -5.62 9.60 -1.66
N SER A 110 -5.95 10.76 -2.24
CA SER A 110 -7.21 11.47 -1.94
C SER A 110 -8.45 10.66 -2.32
N ASP A 111 -8.34 9.70 -3.23
CA ASP A 111 -9.46 8.83 -3.59
C ASP A 111 -9.91 7.95 -2.43
N LEU A 112 -9.06 7.77 -1.42
CA LEU A 112 -9.38 7.00 -0.22
C LEU A 112 -9.74 7.86 0.99
N GLU A 113 -9.82 9.18 0.82
CA GLU A 113 -10.22 10.09 1.91
C GLU A 113 -11.65 9.78 2.35
N GLY A 114 -11.83 9.59 3.66
CA GLY A 114 -13.15 9.31 4.23
C GLY A 114 -13.64 7.88 4.06
N VAL A 115 -12.86 7.01 3.44
CA VAL A 115 -13.22 5.59 3.29
C VAL A 115 -12.96 4.88 4.61
N GLN A 116 -13.96 4.13 5.10
CA GLN A 116 -13.83 3.38 6.35
C GLN A 116 -12.66 2.40 6.25
N GLY A 117 -11.83 2.36 7.28
CA GLY A 117 -10.65 1.49 7.34
C GLY A 117 -9.40 2.10 6.72
N ALA A 118 -9.52 3.22 6.01
CA ALA A 118 -8.38 3.97 5.48
C ALA A 118 -8.02 5.11 6.43
N ARG A 119 -6.72 5.21 6.73
CA ARG A 119 -6.17 6.34 7.47
C ARG A 119 -5.45 7.24 6.47
N TYR A 120 -6.13 8.30 6.10
CA TYR A 120 -5.69 9.20 5.05
C TYR A 120 -4.87 10.36 5.60
N PHE A 121 -3.78 10.67 4.91
CA PHE A 121 -2.92 11.82 5.19
C PHE A 121 -2.79 12.65 3.92
N ALA A 122 -3.20 13.91 3.97
CA ALA A 122 -3.09 14.77 2.80
C ALA A 122 -1.63 14.94 2.39
N LYS A 123 -1.38 14.95 1.09
CA LYS A 123 -0.04 15.24 0.55
C LYS A 123 0.37 16.67 0.96
N ARG A 124 1.64 16.81 1.28
CA ARG A 124 2.22 18.11 1.67
C ARG A 124 3.04 18.73 0.57
#